data_9a6718fdae33841c948cbe028e1f03e7
#
_entry.id   9a6718fdae33841c948cbe028e1f03e7
#
_cell.length_a   1.000
_cell.length_b   1.000
_cell.length_c   1.000
_cell.angle_alpha   90.00
_cell.angle_beta   90.00
_cell.angle_gamma   90.00
#
_symmetry.space_group_name_H-M   'P 1'
#
loop_
_entity.id
_entity.type
_entity.pdbx_description
1 polymer ?
#
loop_
_entity_poly.entity_id
_entity_poly.type
_entity_poly.pdbx_seq_one_letter_code
_entity_poly.pdbx_strand_id
1 'polypeptide(L)'
;RPELLPSCVALVAHPDDERYQPLFGTKVTSPLFGVEVEVMAHPLAQPDKGAGIAMICTFGDTTDVTWWRELQLPTRALIGRDGRFSRETPEWITSAEGRERYERMAGTTVFTGQKTVVEMLVEAGEMEGEPKKIKHPVKFYEKGDKPLEIVASRQWYIRNGGRDAERREKLIERGREINWVPAFMRSRYENWVEGLNGDW
;
A
#
# COMPACT_ATOMS: atom_id res chain seq x y z
N ARG A 1 6.89 -7.97 9.11
CA ARG A 1 6.98 -8.42 7.69
C ARG A 1 8.23 -7.84 7.03
N PRO A 2 9.42 -8.29 7.44
CA PRO A 2 10.68 -7.78 6.91
C PRO A 2 10.83 -8.01 5.40
N GLU A 3 10.20 -9.04 4.87
CA GLU A 3 10.21 -9.38 3.45
C GLU A 3 9.61 -8.29 2.54
N LEU A 4 8.85 -7.36 3.10
CA LEU A 4 8.28 -6.23 2.37
C LEU A 4 9.18 -4.98 2.38
N LEU A 5 10.32 -5.02 3.05
CA LEU A 5 11.26 -3.89 3.12
C LEU A 5 11.59 -3.27 1.76
N PRO A 6 11.79 -4.04 0.66
CA PRO A 6 12.03 -3.46 -0.65
C PRO A 6 10.84 -2.67 -1.23
N SER A 7 9.62 -2.86 -0.71
CA SER A 7 8.42 -2.11 -1.13
C SER A 7 8.07 -0.95 -0.21
N CYS A 8 8.94 -0.60 0.72
CA CYS A 8 8.70 0.53 1.62
C CYS A 8 8.48 1.82 0.82
N VAL A 9 7.40 2.54 1.14
CA VAL A 9 7.01 3.79 0.47
C VAL A 9 7.06 5.00 1.41
N ALA A 10 6.91 4.77 2.72
CA ALA A 10 7.01 5.80 3.75
C ALA A 10 7.26 5.18 5.13
N LEU A 11 7.76 5.97 6.06
CA LEU A 11 7.69 5.71 7.49
C LEU A 11 6.66 6.64 8.10
N VAL A 12 5.79 6.12 8.97
CA VAL A 12 4.70 6.90 9.55
C VAL A 12 4.70 6.82 11.06
N ALA A 13 4.67 7.98 11.72
CA ALA A 13 4.54 8.11 13.16
C ALA A 13 3.37 9.02 13.54
N HIS A 14 2.93 8.94 14.80
CA HIS A 14 1.89 9.81 15.30
C HIS A 14 2.36 11.28 15.34
N PRO A 15 1.53 12.25 14.93
CA PRO A 15 1.93 13.67 14.90
C PRO A 15 2.36 14.21 16.26
N ASP A 16 1.83 13.68 17.36
CA ASP A 16 2.16 14.09 18.72
C ASP A 16 3.33 13.30 19.34
N ASP A 17 3.97 12.40 18.58
CA ASP A 17 5.13 11.65 19.06
C ASP A 17 6.40 12.49 18.92
N GLU A 18 6.83 13.11 20.03
CA GLU A 18 7.98 14.00 20.09
C GLU A 18 9.29 13.34 19.59
N ARG A 19 9.40 12.02 19.66
CA ARG A 19 10.58 11.27 19.19
C ARG A 19 10.79 11.42 17.69
N TYR A 20 9.70 11.53 16.93
CA TYR A 20 9.72 11.53 15.46
C TYR A 20 9.36 12.88 14.84
N GLN A 21 8.81 13.82 15.60
CA GLN A 21 8.50 15.17 15.11
C GLN A 21 9.67 15.83 14.37
N PRO A 22 10.93 15.76 14.83
CA PRO A 22 12.06 16.37 14.12
C PRO A 22 12.37 15.72 12.77
N LEU A 23 11.84 14.53 12.52
CA LEU A 23 12.10 13.77 11.30
C LEU A 23 10.99 13.94 10.23
N PHE A 24 9.83 14.50 10.58
CA PHE A 24 8.75 14.68 9.62
C PHE A 24 9.17 15.52 8.43
N GLY A 25 8.86 15.04 7.21
CA GLY A 25 9.27 15.63 5.95
C GLY A 25 10.72 15.34 5.55
N THR A 26 11.50 14.63 6.38
CA THR A 26 12.85 14.21 5.99
C THR A 26 12.81 12.90 5.20
N LYS A 27 13.85 12.70 4.41
CA LYS A 27 14.06 11.45 3.67
C LYS A 27 15.07 10.58 4.40
N VAL A 28 14.73 9.30 4.47
CA VAL A 28 15.59 8.27 5.07
C VAL A 28 15.76 7.12 4.08
N THR A 29 16.85 6.40 4.18
CA THR A 29 17.14 5.25 3.30
C THR A 29 16.83 3.95 4.03
N SER A 30 16.04 3.08 3.42
CA SER A 30 15.75 1.77 3.97
C SER A 30 17.00 0.88 3.98
N PRO A 31 17.17 0.03 5.01
CA PRO A 31 18.28 -0.91 5.05
C PRO A 31 18.24 -1.90 3.88
N LEU A 32 19.34 -2.54 3.59
CA LEU A 32 19.57 -3.56 2.56
C LEU A 32 19.37 -3.09 1.13
N PHE A 33 18.23 -2.46 0.81
CA PHE A 33 17.80 -2.20 -0.56
C PHE A 33 18.03 -0.75 -1.00
N GLY A 34 18.44 0.13 -0.08
CA GLY A 34 18.76 1.52 -0.37
C GLY A 34 17.57 2.33 -0.91
N VAL A 35 16.34 1.96 -0.53
CA VAL A 35 15.13 2.65 -0.98
C VAL A 35 14.93 3.91 -0.15
N GLU A 36 14.91 5.06 -0.81
CA GLU A 36 14.63 6.35 -0.17
C GLU A 36 13.13 6.51 0.08
N VAL A 37 12.75 6.88 1.30
CA VAL A 37 11.39 7.08 1.74
C VAL A 37 11.29 8.29 2.66
N GLU A 38 10.11 8.91 2.71
CA GLU A 38 9.84 10.06 3.57
C GLU A 38 9.28 9.61 4.93
N VAL A 39 9.62 10.34 5.98
CA VAL A 39 9.01 10.19 7.31
C VAL A 39 7.81 11.14 7.40
N MET A 40 6.63 10.58 7.59
CA MET A 40 5.35 11.29 7.54
C MET A 40 4.59 11.18 8.87
N ALA A 41 3.73 12.14 9.14
CA ALA A 41 2.85 12.12 10.30
C ALA A 41 1.46 11.59 9.92
N HIS A 42 0.89 10.72 10.76
CA HIS A 42 -0.50 10.30 10.59
C HIS A 42 -1.15 9.88 11.92
N PRO A 43 -2.39 10.33 12.23
CA PRO A 43 -3.04 10.09 13.52
C PRO A 43 -3.40 8.63 13.79
N LEU A 44 -3.43 7.76 12.77
CA LEU A 44 -3.65 6.32 12.95
C LEU A 44 -2.37 5.55 13.34
N ALA A 45 -1.20 6.19 13.33
CA ALA A 45 0.01 5.57 13.88
C ALA A 45 -0.10 5.50 15.41
N GLN A 46 0.31 4.37 15.98
CA GLN A 46 0.17 4.09 17.43
C GLN A 46 1.54 4.25 18.11
N PRO A 47 1.76 5.29 18.94
CA PRO A 47 3.05 5.58 19.56
C PRO A 47 3.56 4.48 20.52
N ASP A 48 2.64 3.71 21.08
CA ASP A 48 2.86 2.62 22.02
C ASP A 48 3.06 1.25 21.35
N LYS A 49 2.91 1.16 20.03
CA LYS A 49 3.06 -0.08 19.28
C LYS A 49 4.47 -0.21 18.71
N GLY A 50 5.23 -1.20 19.21
CA GLY A 50 6.60 -1.42 18.76
C GLY A 50 7.50 -0.23 19.05
N ALA A 51 8.15 0.31 18.03
CA ALA A 51 8.96 1.52 18.14
C ALA A 51 8.15 2.83 18.07
N GLY A 52 6.84 2.77 17.76
CA GLY A 52 5.99 3.94 17.57
C GLY A 52 6.03 4.51 16.16
N ILE A 53 6.90 3.99 15.30
CA ILE A 53 6.97 4.32 13.87
C ILE A 53 6.67 3.07 13.04
N ALA A 54 5.83 3.20 12.05
CA ALA A 54 5.43 2.11 11.16
C ALA A 54 6.03 2.27 9.77
N MET A 55 6.54 1.17 9.23
CA MET A 55 6.95 1.07 7.83
C MET A 55 5.74 0.76 6.97
N ILE A 56 5.41 1.63 6.03
CA ILE A 56 4.37 1.38 5.03
C ILE A 56 4.99 0.68 3.84
N CYS A 57 4.58 -0.55 3.61
CA CYS A 57 5.06 -1.38 2.51
C CYS A 57 3.91 -1.75 1.60
N THR A 58 3.44 -0.82 0.83
CA THR A 58 2.26 -0.87 -0.03
C THR A 58 1.44 -2.16 0.10
N PHE A 59 0.31 -2.08 0.83
CA PHE A 59 -0.65 -3.17 1.04
C PHE A 59 -0.17 -4.35 1.88
N GLY A 60 0.59 -4.12 2.93
CA GLY A 60 0.90 -5.13 3.93
C GLY A 60 -0.33 -5.52 4.77
N ASP A 61 -1.22 -4.55 5.04
CA ASP A 61 -2.53 -4.74 5.66
C ASP A 61 -3.55 -3.68 5.21
N THR A 62 -4.75 -3.67 5.80
CA THR A 62 -5.82 -2.71 5.44
C THR A 62 -5.51 -1.28 5.91
N THR A 63 -4.71 -1.11 6.95
CA THR A 63 -4.28 0.19 7.45
C THR A 63 -3.34 0.85 6.45
N ASP A 64 -2.44 0.07 5.85
CA ASP A 64 -1.54 0.52 4.77
C ASP A 64 -2.33 1.08 3.59
N VAL A 65 -3.48 0.49 3.24
CA VAL A 65 -4.35 0.99 2.16
C VAL A 65 -4.92 2.36 2.51
N THR A 66 -5.30 2.58 3.78
CA THR A 66 -5.79 3.88 4.25
C THR A 66 -4.69 4.93 4.15
N TRP A 67 -3.51 4.66 4.70
CA TRP A 67 -2.36 5.55 4.62
C TRP A 67 -1.93 5.84 3.18
N TRP A 68 -1.86 4.80 2.35
CA TRP A 68 -1.54 4.95 0.93
C TRP A 68 -2.48 5.94 0.22
N ARG A 69 -3.79 5.83 0.50
CA ARG A 69 -4.81 6.70 -0.10
C ARG A 69 -4.75 8.12 0.43
N GLU A 70 -4.67 8.29 1.76
CA GLU A 70 -4.70 9.59 2.42
C GLU A 70 -3.42 10.39 2.19
N LEU A 71 -2.27 9.72 2.23
CA LEU A 71 -0.95 10.33 2.02
C LEU A 71 -0.52 10.33 0.55
N GLN A 72 -1.36 9.86 -0.39
CA GLN A 72 -1.06 9.85 -1.82
C GLN A 72 0.24 9.11 -2.18
N LEU A 73 0.53 8.00 -1.48
CA LEU A 73 1.79 7.27 -1.61
C LEU A 73 1.89 6.51 -2.95
N PRO A 74 3.09 6.28 -3.48
CA PRO A 74 3.28 5.46 -4.66
C PRO A 74 2.93 3.99 -4.41
N THR A 75 2.66 3.24 -5.47
CA THR A 75 2.41 1.80 -5.39
C THR A 75 3.68 1.03 -5.73
N ARG A 76 4.21 0.26 -4.77
CA ARG A 76 5.38 -0.60 -4.92
C ARG A 76 5.00 -2.05 -4.66
N ALA A 77 4.33 -2.69 -5.62
CA ALA A 77 3.91 -4.08 -5.50
C ALA A 77 5.06 -5.04 -5.83
N LEU A 78 5.34 -5.98 -4.92
CA LEU A 78 6.39 -6.99 -5.07
C LEU A 78 5.84 -8.41 -5.24
N ILE A 79 4.66 -8.69 -4.69
CA ILE A 79 4.10 -10.02 -4.63
C ILE A 79 3.09 -10.19 -5.76
N GLY A 80 3.31 -11.20 -6.59
CA GLY A 80 2.42 -11.58 -7.68
C GLY A 80 1.22 -12.41 -7.21
N ARG A 81 0.31 -12.70 -8.14
CA ARG A 81 -0.88 -13.52 -7.87
C ARG A 81 -0.58 -14.96 -7.47
N ASP A 82 0.62 -15.42 -7.76
CA ASP A 82 1.16 -16.73 -7.37
C ASP A 82 1.75 -16.76 -5.96
N GLY A 83 1.71 -15.64 -5.22
CA GLY A 83 2.27 -15.49 -3.89
C GLY A 83 3.81 -15.47 -3.86
N ARG A 84 4.44 -15.12 -4.98
CA ARG A 84 5.89 -15.04 -5.10
C ARG A 84 6.35 -13.61 -5.36
N PHE A 85 7.57 -13.31 -4.96
CA PHE A 85 8.22 -12.06 -5.32
C PHE A 85 8.46 -11.97 -6.82
N SER A 86 8.36 -10.75 -7.39
CA SER A 86 8.71 -10.49 -8.77
C SER A 86 10.12 -11.05 -9.07
N ARG A 87 10.28 -11.66 -10.24
CA ARG A 87 11.60 -12.12 -10.70
C ARG A 87 12.46 -10.97 -11.20
N GLU A 88 11.82 -9.92 -11.67
CA GLU A 88 12.50 -8.72 -12.12
C GLU A 88 12.74 -7.79 -10.93
N THR A 89 13.96 -7.28 -10.83
CA THR A 89 14.29 -6.29 -9.81
C THR A 89 13.50 -5.02 -10.06
N PRO A 90 12.77 -4.52 -9.05
CA PRO A 90 11.99 -3.29 -9.18
C PRO A 90 12.85 -2.09 -9.55
N GLU A 91 12.31 -1.21 -10.41
CA GLU A 91 13.01 -0.02 -10.92
C GLU A 91 13.41 0.99 -9.82
N TRP A 92 12.66 1.02 -8.72
CA TRP A 92 12.96 1.90 -7.57
C TRP A 92 14.14 1.43 -6.72
N ILE A 93 14.65 0.21 -6.92
CA ILE A 93 15.91 -0.27 -6.32
C ILE A 93 17.03 0.09 -7.29
N THR A 94 17.67 1.23 -7.04
CA THR A 94 18.63 1.82 -7.98
C THR A 94 20.08 1.44 -7.69
N SER A 95 20.44 1.15 -6.44
CA SER A 95 21.79 0.78 -6.05
C SER A 95 22.17 -0.62 -6.54
N ALA A 96 23.43 -0.82 -6.94
CA ALA A 96 23.94 -2.12 -7.37
C ALA A 96 23.81 -3.18 -6.25
N GLU A 97 24.16 -2.79 -5.03
CA GLU A 97 24.08 -3.66 -3.84
C GLU A 97 22.62 -4.04 -3.52
N GLY A 98 21.69 -3.09 -3.58
CA GLY A 98 20.26 -3.34 -3.37
C GLY A 98 19.69 -4.31 -4.42
N ARG A 99 20.13 -4.22 -5.68
CA ARG A 99 19.74 -5.11 -6.76
C ARG A 99 20.25 -6.54 -6.52
N GLU A 100 21.51 -6.69 -6.18
CA GLU A 100 22.11 -7.99 -5.84
C GLU A 100 21.38 -8.66 -4.66
N ARG A 101 21.07 -7.89 -3.61
CA ARG A 101 20.28 -8.37 -2.47
C ARG A 101 18.86 -8.77 -2.87
N TYR A 102 18.22 -8.02 -3.78
CA TYR A 102 16.90 -8.38 -4.26
C TYR A 102 16.90 -9.69 -5.05
N GLU A 103 17.92 -9.95 -5.84
CA GLU A 103 18.06 -11.20 -6.61
C GLU A 103 18.02 -12.44 -5.72
N ARG A 104 18.52 -12.35 -4.47
CA ARG A 104 18.46 -13.45 -3.49
C ARG A 104 17.03 -13.84 -3.09
N MET A 105 16.07 -12.94 -3.22
CA MET A 105 14.67 -13.21 -2.88
C MET A 105 13.74 -13.27 -4.11
N ALA A 106 14.20 -12.85 -5.28
CA ALA A 106 13.43 -12.84 -6.51
C ALA A 106 12.84 -14.22 -6.85
N GLY A 107 11.54 -14.27 -7.19
CA GLY A 107 10.81 -15.50 -7.52
C GLY A 107 10.57 -16.46 -6.34
N THR A 108 11.04 -16.15 -5.13
CA THR A 108 10.78 -16.96 -3.93
C THR A 108 9.38 -16.72 -3.38
N THR A 109 8.93 -17.63 -2.50
CA THR A 109 7.67 -17.41 -1.76
C THR A 109 7.87 -16.36 -0.66
N VAL A 110 6.78 -15.74 -0.20
CA VAL A 110 6.79 -14.78 0.92
C VAL A 110 7.51 -15.36 2.14
N PHE A 111 7.25 -16.62 2.48
CA PHE A 111 7.88 -17.28 3.62
C PHE A 111 9.41 -17.45 3.44
N THR A 112 9.86 -17.82 2.24
CA THR A 112 11.30 -17.92 1.93
C THR A 112 11.93 -16.54 1.95
N GLY A 113 11.32 -15.55 1.29
CA GLY A 113 11.81 -14.18 1.26
C GLY A 113 11.96 -13.57 2.65
N GLN A 114 11.02 -13.86 3.56
CA GLN A 114 11.12 -13.42 4.96
C GLN A 114 12.40 -13.91 5.63
N LYS A 115 12.71 -15.19 5.49
CA LYS A 115 13.96 -15.76 6.04
C LYS A 115 15.19 -15.12 5.42
N THR A 116 15.20 -15.02 4.09
CA THR A 116 16.31 -14.42 3.34
C THR A 116 16.58 -12.99 3.75
N VAL A 117 15.54 -12.16 3.95
CA VAL A 117 15.71 -10.76 4.41
C VAL A 117 16.26 -10.71 5.83
N VAL A 118 15.79 -11.56 6.74
CA VAL A 118 16.34 -11.64 8.10
C VAL A 118 17.82 -12.03 8.07
N GLU A 119 18.19 -13.03 7.28
CA GLU A 119 19.59 -13.44 7.10
C GLU A 119 20.45 -12.28 6.57
N MET A 120 19.97 -11.55 5.56
CA MET A 120 20.67 -10.38 5.01
C MET A 120 20.83 -9.25 6.02
N LEU A 121 19.82 -9.00 6.87
CA LEU A 121 19.93 -7.97 7.94
C LEU A 121 20.97 -8.34 8.98
N VAL A 122 21.09 -9.63 9.33
CA VAL A 122 22.14 -10.13 10.23
C VAL A 122 23.50 -10.02 9.57
N GLU A 123 23.66 -10.46 8.33
CA GLU A 123 24.91 -10.37 7.56
C GLU A 123 25.43 -8.93 7.43
N ALA A 124 24.50 -7.97 7.24
CA ALA A 124 24.82 -6.55 7.10
C ALA A 124 25.07 -5.84 8.46
N GLY A 125 24.81 -6.51 9.58
CA GLY A 125 24.89 -5.89 10.90
C GLY A 125 23.78 -4.85 11.18
N GLU A 126 22.69 -4.89 10.40
CA GLU A 126 21.55 -3.98 10.49
C GLU A 126 20.39 -4.55 11.33
N MET A 127 20.60 -5.72 11.96
CA MET A 127 19.64 -6.34 12.88
C MET A 127 19.96 -5.96 14.31
N GLU A 128 19.00 -5.30 14.99
CA GLU A 128 19.07 -5.03 16.42
C GLU A 128 18.22 -6.08 17.18
N GLY A 129 18.88 -6.87 18.01
CA GLY A 129 18.25 -7.96 18.77
C GLY A 129 17.91 -9.18 17.94
N GLU A 130 17.06 -10.05 18.47
CA GLU A 130 16.62 -11.29 17.82
C GLU A 130 15.17 -11.21 17.31
N PRO A 131 14.85 -11.90 16.19
CA PRO A 131 13.49 -11.97 15.67
C PRO A 131 12.53 -12.60 16.70
N LYS A 132 11.49 -11.88 17.09
CA LYS A 132 10.46 -12.37 18.01
C LYS A 132 9.28 -12.93 17.24
N LYS A 133 8.86 -14.15 17.58
CA LYS A 133 7.62 -14.72 17.04
C LYS A 133 6.42 -13.97 17.63
N ILE A 134 5.60 -13.38 16.77
CA ILE A 134 4.32 -12.77 17.14
C ILE A 134 3.17 -13.61 16.61
N LYS A 135 2.02 -13.55 17.30
CA LYS A 135 0.76 -14.09 16.78
C LYS A 135 -0.03 -12.94 16.17
N HIS A 136 -0.35 -13.05 14.90
CA HIS A 136 -1.17 -12.09 14.20
C HIS A 136 -2.29 -12.83 13.46
N PRO A 137 -3.58 -12.45 13.67
CA PRO A 137 -4.68 -13.05 12.95
C PRO A 137 -4.60 -12.71 11.47
N VAL A 138 -4.59 -13.72 10.62
CA VAL A 138 -4.61 -13.57 9.17
C VAL A 138 -5.83 -14.27 8.58
N LYS A 139 -6.34 -13.77 7.48
CA LYS A 139 -7.42 -14.44 6.74
C LYS A 139 -6.85 -15.58 5.92
N PHE A 140 -7.53 -16.71 5.95
CA PHE A 140 -7.18 -17.89 5.16
C PHE A 140 -8.13 -18.04 3.97
N TYR A 141 -7.67 -18.73 2.94
CA TYR A 141 -8.50 -19.15 1.84
C TYR A 141 -9.56 -20.15 2.34
N GLU A 142 -10.83 -19.94 1.96
CA GLU A 142 -11.97 -20.74 2.45
C GLU A 142 -11.84 -22.24 2.21
N LYS A 143 -11.16 -22.63 1.13
CA LYS A 143 -11.03 -24.02 0.68
C LYS A 143 -9.61 -24.57 0.87
N GLY A 144 -8.83 -24.01 1.79
CA GLY A 144 -7.45 -24.47 2.03
C GLY A 144 -6.76 -23.80 3.20
N ASP A 145 -5.59 -24.33 3.57
CA ASP A 145 -4.82 -23.93 4.75
C ASP A 145 -3.76 -22.86 4.45
N LYS A 146 -3.94 -22.07 3.37
CA LYS A 146 -2.97 -21.03 3.01
C LYS A 146 -3.48 -19.66 3.43
N PRO A 147 -2.64 -18.84 4.07
CA PRO A 147 -2.98 -17.47 4.37
C PRO A 147 -3.12 -16.67 3.07
N LEU A 148 -4.06 -15.71 3.08
CA LEU A 148 -4.24 -14.79 1.97
C LEU A 148 -3.17 -13.70 2.02
N GLU A 149 -2.67 -13.34 0.84
CA GLU A 149 -1.82 -12.16 0.63
C GLU A 149 -2.60 -11.05 -0.08
N ILE A 150 -2.27 -9.80 0.25
CA ILE A 150 -2.80 -8.65 -0.47
C ILE A 150 -1.91 -8.40 -1.68
N VAL A 151 -2.49 -8.50 -2.86
CA VAL A 151 -1.76 -8.31 -4.13
C VAL A 151 -2.39 -7.19 -4.95
N ALA A 152 -1.55 -6.42 -5.63
CA ALA A 152 -2.02 -5.43 -6.59
C ALA A 152 -2.37 -6.11 -7.93
N SER A 153 -3.49 -5.73 -8.51
CA SER A 153 -3.88 -6.18 -9.84
C SER A 153 -4.42 -5.01 -10.66
N ARG A 154 -4.17 -5.04 -11.97
CA ARG A 154 -4.76 -4.06 -12.86
C ARG A 154 -6.25 -4.34 -12.99
N GLN A 155 -7.07 -3.30 -12.81
CA GLN A 155 -8.51 -3.32 -12.95
C GLN A 155 -8.94 -2.17 -13.88
N TRP A 156 -10.06 -2.36 -14.55
CA TRP A 156 -10.72 -1.28 -15.26
C TRP A 156 -11.57 -0.48 -14.28
N TYR A 157 -11.46 0.84 -14.35
CA TYR A 157 -12.31 1.75 -13.60
C TYR A 157 -13.02 2.70 -14.55
N ILE A 158 -14.31 2.91 -14.32
CA ILE A 158 -15.11 3.87 -15.07
C ILE A 158 -15.22 5.14 -14.24
N ARG A 159 -14.71 6.25 -14.77
CA ARG A 159 -14.95 7.56 -14.19
C ARG A 159 -16.40 7.95 -14.39
N ASN A 160 -17.17 7.94 -13.33
CA ASN A 160 -18.62 8.17 -13.36
C ASN A 160 -19.06 9.51 -12.73
N GLY A 161 -18.13 10.36 -12.31
CA GLY A 161 -18.44 11.64 -11.65
C GLY A 161 -18.53 11.53 -10.12
N GLY A 162 -18.26 10.36 -9.51
CA GLY A 162 -18.28 10.20 -8.06
C GLY A 162 -17.22 11.03 -7.33
N ARG A 163 -16.08 11.27 -7.99
CA ARG A 163 -14.96 12.10 -7.48
C ARG A 163 -14.72 13.37 -8.30
N ASP A 164 -15.37 13.50 -9.42
CA ASP A 164 -15.19 14.60 -10.39
C ASP A 164 -16.48 15.40 -10.48
N ALA A 165 -16.53 16.52 -9.74
CA ALA A 165 -17.71 17.37 -9.65
C ALA A 165 -18.11 17.96 -11.01
N GLU A 166 -17.13 18.38 -11.82
CA GLU A 166 -17.38 18.95 -13.15
C GLU A 166 -18.04 17.91 -14.08
N ARG A 167 -17.54 16.67 -14.04
CA ARG A 167 -18.15 15.56 -14.79
C ARG A 167 -19.56 15.26 -14.31
N ARG A 168 -19.79 15.30 -12.98
CA ARG A 168 -21.12 15.07 -12.39
C ARG A 168 -22.12 16.10 -12.89
N GLU A 169 -21.76 17.37 -12.90
CA GLU A 169 -22.61 18.44 -13.44
C GLU A 169 -22.92 18.24 -14.91
N LYS A 170 -21.91 17.93 -15.73
CA LYS A 170 -22.09 17.61 -17.15
C LYS A 170 -23.02 16.41 -17.38
N LEU A 171 -22.96 15.37 -16.55
CA LEU A 171 -23.89 14.24 -16.63
C LEU A 171 -25.33 14.67 -16.34
N ILE A 172 -25.55 15.48 -15.32
CA ILE A 172 -26.87 16.01 -14.96
C ILE A 172 -27.42 16.90 -16.09
N GLU A 173 -26.62 17.82 -16.61
CA GLU A 173 -27.01 18.68 -17.74
C GLU A 173 -27.42 17.87 -18.96
N ARG A 174 -26.60 16.88 -19.35
CA ARG A 174 -26.92 15.97 -20.45
C ARG A 174 -28.17 15.14 -20.19
N GLY A 175 -28.37 14.71 -18.95
CA GLY A 175 -29.61 14.03 -18.55
C GLY A 175 -30.85 14.87 -18.73
N ARG A 176 -30.76 16.20 -18.60
CA ARG A 176 -31.89 17.12 -18.82
C ARG A 176 -32.23 17.32 -20.29
N GLU A 177 -31.27 17.10 -21.19
CA GLU A 177 -31.48 17.19 -22.64
C GLU A 177 -32.18 15.94 -23.23
N ILE A 178 -32.23 14.84 -22.49
CA ILE A 178 -32.81 13.58 -22.94
C ILE A 178 -34.33 13.59 -22.78
N ASN A 179 -35.05 13.07 -23.77
CA ASN A 179 -36.49 12.83 -23.68
C ASN A 179 -36.77 11.54 -22.87
N TRP A 180 -37.15 11.71 -21.62
CA TRP A 180 -37.44 10.61 -20.70
C TRP A 180 -38.85 10.05 -20.85
N VAL A 181 -38.94 8.74 -21.04
CA VAL A 181 -40.22 8.03 -21.10
C VAL A 181 -40.22 6.87 -20.11
N PRO A 182 -41.05 6.91 -19.07
CA PRO A 182 -41.86 8.06 -18.60
C PRO A 182 -41.03 9.21 -18.01
N ALA A 183 -41.55 10.41 -17.98
CA ALA A 183 -40.85 11.64 -17.61
C ALA A 183 -40.19 11.58 -16.21
N PHE A 184 -40.76 10.87 -15.24
CA PHE A 184 -40.23 10.74 -13.89
C PHE A 184 -38.85 10.01 -13.81
N MET A 185 -38.47 9.29 -14.87
CA MET A 185 -37.16 8.62 -14.90
C MET A 185 -35.98 9.60 -14.86
N ARG A 186 -36.19 10.86 -15.27
CA ARG A 186 -35.19 11.90 -15.12
C ARG A 186 -34.79 12.10 -13.65
N SER A 187 -35.76 12.21 -12.74
CA SER A 187 -35.44 12.39 -11.31
C SER A 187 -34.68 11.21 -10.74
N ARG A 188 -34.98 9.96 -11.20
CA ARG A 188 -34.22 8.79 -10.78
C ARG A 188 -32.77 8.82 -11.27
N TYR A 189 -32.57 9.27 -12.51
CA TYR A 189 -31.23 9.44 -13.07
C TYR A 189 -30.44 10.50 -12.31
N GLU A 190 -31.04 11.70 -12.11
CA GLU A 190 -30.38 12.78 -11.35
C GLU A 190 -30.01 12.33 -9.95
N ASN A 191 -30.92 11.73 -9.19
CA ASN A 191 -30.65 11.20 -7.85
C ASN A 191 -29.53 10.15 -7.84
N TRP A 192 -29.49 9.30 -8.88
CA TRP A 192 -28.42 8.31 -9.00
C TRP A 192 -27.05 8.95 -9.25
N VAL A 193 -27.00 9.95 -10.15
CA VAL A 193 -25.75 10.71 -10.42
C VAL A 193 -25.28 11.48 -9.20
N GLU A 194 -26.21 12.15 -8.49
CA GLU A 194 -25.91 12.90 -7.25
C GLU A 194 -25.42 11.96 -6.13
N GLY A 195 -25.92 10.74 -6.06
CA GLY A 195 -25.53 9.74 -5.07
C GLY A 195 -24.18 9.07 -5.34
N LEU A 196 -23.51 9.33 -6.47
CA LEU A 196 -22.19 8.77 -6.75
C LEU A 196 -21.12 9.36 -5.81
N ASN A 197 -20.36 8.50 -5.17
CA ASN A 197 -19.32 8.86 -4.20
C ASN A 197 -17.93 8.26 -4.49
N GLY A 198 -17.78 7.56 -5.60
CA GLY A 198 -16.53 6.93 -6.02
C GLY A 198 -16.58 6.51 -7.48
N ASP A 199 -15.46 6.14 -8.05
CA ASP A 199 -15.37 5.54 -9.39
C ASP A 199 -15.65 4.03 -9.31
N TRP A 200 -16.09 3.48 -10.43
CA TRP A 200 -16.40 2.05 -10.57
C TRP A 200 -15.31 1.31 -11.31
#